data_f629a189bc37737d9520fb3d06f0b081
#
_entry.id   f629a189bc37737d9520fb3d06f0b081
#
_cell.length_a   1.000
_cell.length_b   1.000
_cell.length_c   1.000
_cell.angle_alpha   90.00
_cell.angle_beta   90.00
_cell.angle_gamma   90.00
#
_symmetry.space_group_name_H-M   'P 1'
#
loop_
_entity.id
_entity.type
_entity.pdbx_description
1 polymer ?
#
loop_
_entity_poly.entity_id
_entity_poly.type
_entity_poly.pdbx_seq_one_letter_code
_entity_poly.pdbx_strand_id
1 'polypeptide(L)'
;MSKFNIYARKLDTAFKEARSEYNTAFRALQEAQQASRDANAWRPGDSAEEKQVRTARAALKLHDAEAAFNEVNARVWDNFKATRRTIRAELEQEVRAANIANPDAIDNNALELMKTGVLTVDDYFSFADRYSENSTMLKLIGHFAREAADSADDRKDKVALTVLAQDCAKGTGK
;
A
#
# COMPACT_ATOMS: atom_id res chain seq x y z
N MET A 1 -14.96 -10.97 -3.02
CA MET A 1 -14.02 -9.81 -3.02
C MET A 1 -13.45 -9.67 -1.62
N SER A 2 -12.12 -9.57 -1.46
CA SER A 2 -11.49 -9.41 -0.15
C SER A 2 -12.01 -8.15 0.54
N LYS A 3 -12.32 -8.23 1.84
CA LYS A 3 -12.74 -7.08 2.67
C LYS A 3 -11.70 -5.95 2.70
N PHE A 4 -10.46 -6.25 2.35
CA PHE A 4 -9.36 -5.29 2.31
C PHE A 4 -9.32 -4.43 1.03
N ASN A 5 -10.10 -4.76 -0.01
CA ASN A 5 -10.17 -3.97 -1.25
C ASN A 5 -10.65 -2.53 -1.04
N ILE A 6 -11.37 -2.27 0.07
CA ILE A 6 -11.81 -0.91 0.41
C ILE A 6 -10.62 0.02 0.65
N TYR A 7 -9.54 -0.47 1.26
CA TYR A 7 -8.33 0.33 1.54
C TYR A 7 -7.56 0.67 0.27
N ALA A 8 -7.50 -0.27 -0.69
CA ALA A 8 -6.92 0.00 -1.99
C ALA A 8 -7.71 1.08 -2.75
N ARG A 9 -9.05 1.04 -2.69
CA ARG A 9 -9.90 2.07 -3.29
C ARG A 9 -9.74 3.43 -2.60
N LYS A 10 -9.71 3.48 -1.26
CA LYS A 10 -9.45 4.72 -0.52
C LYS A 10 -8.13 5.35 -0.94
N LEU A 11 -7.08 4.55 -1.08
CA LEU A 11 -5.75 5.02 -1.50
C LEU A 11 -5.75 5.52 -2.96
N ASP A 12 -6.40 4.80 -3.87
CA ASP A 12 -6.53 5.19 -5.29
C ASP A 12 -7.30 6.51 -5.42
N THR A 13 -8.40 6.69 -4.67
CA THR A 13 -9.16 7.93 -4.66
C THR A 13 -8.31 9.10 -4.15
N ALA A 14 -7.65 8.93 -3.01
CA ALA A 14 -6.79 9.97 -2.44
C ALA A 14 -5.62 10.35 -3.39
N PHE A 15 -5.05 9.38 -4.10
CA PHE A 15 -4.01 9.63 -5.10
C PHE A 15 -4.55 10.40 -6.32
N LYS A 16 -5.74 10.03 -6.81
CA LYS A 16 -6.39 10.71 -7.95
C LYS A 16 -6.72 12.16 -7.63
N GLU A 17 -7.22 12.43 -6.43
CA GLU A 17 -7.50 13.78 -5.95
C GLU A 17 -6.22 14.62 -5.86
N ALA A 18 -5.18 14.10 -5.21
CA ALA A 18 -3.88 14.76 -5.11
C ALA A 18 -3.28 15.05 -6.49
N ARG A 19 -3.33 14.07 -7.41
CA ARG A 19 -2.86 14.23 -8.78
C ARG A 19 -3.65 15.26 -9.56
N SER A 20 -4.96 15.32 -9.37
CA SER A 20 -5.82 16.30 -10.05
C SER A 20 -5.49 17.73 -9.62
N GLU A 21 -5.34 17.97 -8.32
CA GLU A 21 -4.98 19.28 -7.78
C GLU A 21 -3.57 19.71 -8.22
N TYR A 22 -2.60 18.79 -8.15
CA TYR A 22 -1.25 19.02 -8.67
C TYR A 22 -1.26 19.40 -10.15
N ASN A 23 -1.97 18.64 -11.00
CA ASN A 23 -2.04 18.88 -12.43
C ASN A 23 -2.67 20.24 -12.77
N THR A 24 -3.66 20.68 -11.99
CA THR A 24 -4.28 22.00 -12.16
C THR A 24 -3.27 23.12 -11.90
N ALA A 25 -2.55 23.03 -10.78
CA ALA A 25 -1.52 24.02 -10.44
C ALA A 25 -0.34 23.98 -11.45
N PHE A 26 0.06 22.80 -11.88
CA PHE A 26 1.12 22.65 -12.89
C PHE A 26 0.76 23.26 -14.23
N ARG A 27 -0.50 23.09 -14.69
CA ARG A 27 -0.97 23.73 -15.94
C ARG A 27 -0.93 25.25 -15.84
N ALA A 28 -1.39 25.82 -14.71
CA ALA A 28 -1.31 27.27 -14.50
C ALA A 28 0.13 27.79 -14.55
N LEU A 29 1.09 27.04 -13.99
CA LEU A 29 2.51 27.37 -14.09
C LEU A 29 2.99 27.30 -15.55
N GLN A 30 2.64 26.24 -16.30
CA GLN A 30 3.00 26.10 -17.70
C GLN A 30 2.44 27.25 -18.57
N GLU A 31 1.20 27.67 -18.32
CA GLU A 31 0.59 28.82 -19.01
C GLU A 31 1.35 30.12 -18.72
N ALA A 32 1.73 30.34 -17.45
CA ALA A 32 2.52 31.53 -17.08
C ALA A 32 3.92 31.50 -17.69
N GLN A 33 4.56 30.34 -17.76
CA GLN A 33 5.85 30.15 -18.44
C GLN A 33 5.75 30.42 -19.93
N GLN A 34 4.70 29.96 -20.57
CA GLN A 34 4.48 30.21 -22.00
C GLN A 34 4.20 31.71 -22.23
N ALA A 35 3.35 32.33 -21.43
CA ALA A 35 3.08 33.76 -21.51
C ALA A 35 4.36 34.62 -21.32
N SER A 36 5.27 34.19 -20.42
CA SER A 36 6.55 34.84 -20.22
C SER A 36 7.46 34.74 -21.47
N ARG A 37 7.51 33.56 -22.11
CA ARG A 37 8.24 33.37 -23.36
C ARG A 37 7.65 34.24 -24.47
N ASP A 38 6.34 34.27 -24.64
CA ASP A 38 5.64 35.06 -25.67
C ASP A 38 5.80 36.57 -25.43
N ALA A 39 5.89 36.99 -24.17
CA ALA A 39 6.15 38.40 -23.84
C ALA A 39 7.56 38.86 -24.20
N ASN A 40 8.54 37.94 -24.13
CA ASN A 40 9.93 38.22 -24.53
C ASN A 40 10.12 38.28 -26.04
N ALA A 41 9.22 37.66 -26.85
CA ALA A 41 9.27 37.68 -28.27
C ALA A 41 9.06 39.11 -28.80
N TRP A 42 9.83 39.47 -29.86
CA TRP A 42 9.65 40.73 -30.54
C TRP A 42 8.38 40.69 -31.40
N ARG A 43 7.55 41.72 -31.34
CA ARG A 43 6.35 41.86 -32.18
C ARG A 43 6.54 43.03 -33.15
N PRO A 44 6.07 42.89 -34.39
CA PRO A 44 6.09 44.00 -35.36
C PRO A 44 5.31 45.21 -34.77
N GLY A 45 5.97 46.38 -34.76
CA GLY A 45 5.39 47.61 -34.22
C GLY A 45 5.61 47.88 -32.73
N ASP A 46 6.27 46.95 -32.01
CA ASP A 46 6.65 47.20 -30.59
C ASP A 46 7.67 48.33 -30.50
N SER A 47 7.45 49.25 -29.55
CA SER A 47 8.52 50.10 -29.03
C SER A 47 9.35 49.32 -27.94
N ALA A 48 10.57 49.76 -27.70
CA ALA A 48 11.42 49.17 -26.66
C ALA A 48 10.75 49.24 -25.26
N GLU A 49 10.10 50.34 -24.96
CA GLU A 49 9.39 50.57 -23.69
C GLU A 49 8.17 49.63 -23.53
N GLU A 50 7.36 49.48 -24.57
CA GLU A 50 6.20 48.57 -24.56
C GLU A 50 6.64 47.11 -24.33
N LYS A 51 7.70 46.69 -25.03
CA LYS A 51 8.28 45.37 -24.81
C LYS A 51 8.77 45.22 -23.38
N GLN A 52 9.47 46.21 -22.83
CA GLN A 52 10.00 46.15 -21.46
C GLN A 52 8.87 46.03 -20.44
N VAL A 53 7.78 46.82 -20.56
CA VAL A 53 6.62 46.76 -19.66
C VAL A 53 5.93 45.41 -19.75
N ARG A 54 5.74 44.89 -21.00
CA ARG A 54 5.11 43.57 -21.21
C ARG A 54 5.93 42.45 -20.60
N THR A 55 7.24 42.47 -20.77
CA THR A 55 8.15 41.47 -20.20
C THR A 55 8.16 41.54 -18.69
N ALA A 56 8.23 42.73 -18.08
CA ALA A 56 8.20 42.90 -16.63
C ALA A 56 6.89 42.38 -15.99
N ARG A 57 5.75 42.67 -16.64
CA ARG A 57 4.44 42.14 -16.17
C ARG A 57 4.36 40.61 -16.30
N ALA A 58 4.90 40.04 -17.36
CA ALA A 58 4.88 38.60 -17.54
C ALA A 58 5.83 37.90 -16.55
N ALA A 59 7.00 38.49 -16.24
CA ALA A 59 7.92 37.99 -15.24
C ALA A 59 7.30 37.99 -13.83
N LEU A 60 6.58 39.05 -13.46
CA LEU A 60 5.87 39.10 -12.17
C LEU A 60 4.81 37.98 -12.08
N LYS A 61 3.98 37.83 -13.14
CA LYS A 61 2.97 36.75 -13.18
C LYS A 61 3.60 35.36 -13.11
N LEU A 62 4.75 35.15 -13.75
CA LEU A 62 5.47 33.89 -13.66
C LEU A 62 5.96 33.62 -12.24
N HIS A 63 6.56 34.64 -11.59
CA HIS A 63 7.01 34.53 -10.21
C HIS A 63 5.85 34.17 -9.26
N ASP A 64 4.70 34.81 -9.41
CA ASP A 64 3.51 34.52 -8.59
C ASP A 64 2.98 33.10 -8.88
N ALA A 65 3.00 32.66 -10.12
CA ALA A 65 2.59 31.30 -10.50
C ALA A 65 3.54 30.22 -9.97
N GLU A 66 4.86 30.50 -9.95
CA GLU A 66 5.86 29.61 -9.35
C GLU A 66 5.67 29.49 -7.84
N ALA A 67 5.43 30.59 -7.14
CA ALA A 67 5.17 30.59 -5.71
C ALA A 67 3.89 29.80 -5.38
N ALA A 68 2.81 30.07 -6.09
CA ALA A 68 1.53 29.36 -5.94
C ALA A 68 1.67 27.85 -6.23
N PHE A 69 2.40 27.48 -7.28
CA PHE A 69 2.65 26.07 -7.59
C PHE A 69 3.44 25.37 -6.49
N ASN A 70 4.49 25.99 -5.97
CA ASN A 70 5.32 25.41 -4.92
C ASN A 70 4.51 25.18 -3.63
N GLU A 71 3.65 26.14 -3.25
CA GLU A 71 2.74 26.00 -2.11
C GLU A 71 1.76 24.83 -2.31
N VAL A 72 1.07 24.79 -3.46
CA VAL A 72 0.12 23.70 -3.77
C VAL A 72 0.83 22.36 -3.82
N ASN A 73 1.98 22.27 -4.47
CA ASN A 73 2.76 21.05 -4.58
C ASN A 73 3.13 20.48 -3.19
N ALA A 74 3.67 21.31 -2.30
CA ALA A 74 4.04 20.90 -0.95
C ALA A 74 2.80 20.43 -0.17
N ARG A 75 1.73 21.23 -0.14
CA ARG A 75 0.48 20.93 0.56
C ARG A 75 -0.17 19.63 0.09
N VAL A 76 -0.29 19.46 -1.22
CA VAL A 76 -0.97 18.30 -1.83
C VAL A 76 -0.26 17.00 -1.46
N TRP A 77 1.05 16.96 -1.61
CA TRP A 77 1.80 15.73 -1.30
C TRP A 77 1.93 15.46 0.19
N ASP A 78 1.96 16.48 1.04
CA ASP A 78 1.96 16.29 2.48
C ASP A 78 0.60 15.78 2.98
N ASN A 79 -0.50 16.31 2.44
CA ASN A 79 -1.84 15.81 2.71
C ASN A 79 -2.00 14.35 2.23
N PHE A 80 -1.52 14.03 1.02
CA PHE A 80 -1.55 12.65 0.52
C PHE A 80 -0.73 11.70 1.40
N LYS A 81 0.47 12.11 1.84
CA LYS A 81 1.30 11.30 2.77
C LYS A 81 0.58 11.06 4.10
N ALA A 82 -0.08 12.10 4.65
CA ALA A 82 -0.86 11.97 5.88
C ALA A 82 -2.03 10.98 5.71
N THR A 83 -2.82 11.16 4.65
CA THR A 83 -3.95 10.27 4.32
C THR A 83 -3.48 8.82 4.12
N ARG A 84 -2.37 8.61 3.39
CA ARG A 84 -1.79 7.29 3.21
C ARG A 84 -1.39 6.63 4.54
N ARG A 85 -0.81 7.40 5.49
CA ARG A 85 -0.45 6.88 6.82
C ARG A 85 -1.69 6.44 7.60
N THR A 86 -2.76 7.23 7.54
CA THR A 86 -4.05 6.89 8.20
C THR A 86 -4.65 5.63 7.61
N ILE A 87 -4.75 5.54 6.27
CA ILE A 87 -5.28 4.35 5.57
C ILE A 87 -4.46 3.11 5.92
N ARG A 88 -3.14 3.24 5.98
CA ARG A 88 -2.25 2.14 6.37
C ARG A 88 -2.48 1.70 7.82
N ALA A 89 -2.62 2.64 8.75
CA ALA A 89 -2.87 2.32 10.16
C ALA A 89 -4.23 1.61 10.35
N GLU A 90 -5.28 2.08 9.66
CA GLU A 90 -6.59 1.42 9.64
C GLU A 90 -6.49 -0.02 9.10
N LEU A 91 -5.79 -0.22 7.99
CA LEU A 91 -5.58 -1.54 7.40
C LEU A 91 -4.81 -2.46 8.36
N GLU A 92 -3.73 -1.98 8.97
CA GLU A 92 -2.93 -2.75 9.94
C GLU A 92 -3.78 -3.16 11.16
N GLN A 93 -4.66 -2.29 11.63
CA GLN A 93 -5.60 -2.58 12.71
C GLN A 93 -6.60 -3.66 12.30
N GLU A 94 -7.18 -3.57 11.11
CA GLU A 94 -8.11 -4.57 10.58
C GLU A 94 -7.44 -5.93 10.36
N VAL A 95 -6.22 -5.94 9.84
CA VAL A 95 -5.45 -7.18 9.68
C VAL A 95 -5.15 -7.81 11.05
N ARG A 96 -4.75 -7.01 12.04
CA ARG A 96 -4.54 -7.51 13.39
C ARG A 96 -5.83 -8.10 13.99
N ALA A 97 -6.96 -7.39 13.85
CA ALA A 97 -8.26 -7.89 14.33
C ALA A 97 -8.67 -9.20 13.64
N ALA A 98 -8.42 -9.32 12.34
CA ALA A 98 -8.69 -10.54 11.58
C ALA A 98 -7.80 -11.72 12.00
N ASN A 99 -6.62 -11.44 12.56
CA ASN A 99 -5.64 -12.44 13.01
C ASN A 99 -5.70 -12.74 14.51
N ILE A 100 -6.65 -12.17 15.25
CA ILE A 100 -6.86 -12.54 16.66
C ILE A 100 -7.35 -13.99 16.71
N ALA A 101 -6.72 -14.79 17.59
CA ALA A 101 -7.14 -16.16 17.82
C ALA A 101 -8.58 -16.18 18.39
N ASN A 102 -9.45 -16.97 17.78
CA ASN A 102 -10.82 -17.17 18.23
C ASN A 102 -10.98 -18.61 18.74
N PRO A 103 -11.20 -18.83 20.04
CA PRO A 103 -11.40 -20.18 20.61
C PRO A 103 -12.56 -20.94 19.96
N ASP A 104 -13.63 -20.23 19.58
CA ASP A 104 -14.82 -20.85 18.95
C ASP A 104 -14.55 -21.36 17.52
N ALA A 105 -13.43 -20.96 16.93
CA ALA A 105 -13.02 -21.40 15.60
C ALA A 105 -12.11 -22.65 15.63
N ILE A 106 -11.87 -23.24 16.82
CA ILE A 106 -10.99 -24.40 16.97
C ILE A 106 -11.77 -25.68 16.66
N ASP A 107 -11.26 -26.46 15.70
CA ASP A 107 -11.67 -27.85 15.52
C ASP A 107 -10.91 -28.75 16.50
N ASN A 108 -11.60 -29.15 17.57
CA ASN A 108 -10.98 -29.95 18.64
C ASN A 108 -10.54 -31.34 18.15
N ASN A 109 -11.21 -31.92 17.15
CA ASN A 109 -10.81 -33.22 16.61
C ASN A 109 -9.49 -33.11 15.84
N ALA A 110 -9.35 -32.07 15.01
CA ALA A 110 -8.11 -31.80 14.32
C ALA A 110 -6.96 -31.47 15.29
N LEU A 111 -7.27 -30.72 16.37
CA LEU A 111 -6.29 -30.40 17.41
C LEU A 111 -5.79 -31.64 18.13
N GLU A 112 -6.70 -32.55 18.52
CA GLU A 112 -6.32 -33.81 19.17
C GLU A 112 -5.45 -34.69 18.25
N LEU A 113 -5.77 -34.78 16.94
CA LEU A 113 -4.94 -35.48 15.98
C LEU A 113 -3.52 -34.90 15.88
N MET A 114 -3.41 -33.56 15.83
CA MET A 114 -2.09 -32.90 15.80
C MET A 114 -1.25 -33.20 17.07
N LYS A 115 -1.88 -33.28 18.22
CA LYS A 115 -1.22 -33.61 19.50
C LYS A 115 -0.71 -35.03 19.57
N THR A 116 -1.28 -35.97 18.81
CA THR A 116 -0.84 -37.37 18.83
C THR A 116 0.55 -37.61 18.21
N GLY A 117 1.01 -36.69 17.39
CA GLY A 117 2.29 -36.79 16.69
C GLY A 117 2.33 -37.87 15.60
N VAL A 118 1.17 -38.42 15.20
CA VAL A 118 1.08 -39.47 14.15
C VAL A 118 0.90 -38.93 12.75
N LEU A 119 0.79 -37.59 12.60
CA LEU A 119 0.52 -36.95 11.32
C LEU A 119 1.77 -36.97 10.44
N THR A 120 1.54 -37.27 9.15
CA THR A 120 2.58 -37.15 8.13
C THR A 120 2.69 -35.72 7.61
N VAL A 121 3.74 -35.43 6.84
CA VAL A 121 3.90 -34.11 6.19
C VAL A 121 2.68 -33.75 5.34
N ASP A 122 2.17 -34.72 4.55
CA ASP A 122 1.02 -34.53 3.67
C ASP A 122 -0.28 -34.24 4.44
N ASP A 123 -0.42 -34.80 5.65
CA ASP A 123 -1.56 -34.51 6.54
C ASP A 123 -1.53 -33.06 7.01
N TYR A 124 -0.37 -32.53 7.35
CA TYR A 124 -0.22 -31.12 7.73
C TYR A 124 -0.58 -30.17 6.60
N PHE A 125 -0.15 -30.47 5.36
CA PHE A 125 -0.55 -29.69 4.19
C PHE A 125 -2.04 -29.77 3.93
N SER A 126 -2.64 -30.95 4.05
CA SER A 126 -4.08 -31.16 3.90
C SER A 126 -4.90 -30.36 4.93
N PHE A 127 -4.41 -30.30 6.19
CA PHE A 127 -5.03 -29.47 7.21
C PHE A 127 -4.88 -27.98 6.89
N ALA A 128 -3.74 -27.51 6.44
CA ALA A 128 -3.52 -26.11 6.08
C ALA A 128 -4.46 -25.68 4.94
N ASP A 129 -4.64 -26.51 3.93
CA ASP A 129 -5.60 -26.27 2.84
C ASP A 129 -7.04 -26.23 3.34
N ARG A 130 -7.45 -27.23 4.15
CA ARG A 130 -8.80 -27.32 4.71
C ARG A 130 -9.18 -26.12 5.55
N TYR A 131 -8.22 -25.60 6.35
CA TYR A 131 -8.44 -24.49 7.26
C TYR A 131 -7.86 -23.16 6.75
N SER A 132 -7.63 -23.02 5.44
CA SER A 132 -7.00 -21.84 4.82
C SER A 132 -7.67 -20.50 5.15
N GLU A 133 -8.98 -20.50 5.42
CA GLU A 133 -9.73 -19.30 5.84
C GLU A 133 -9.84 -19.13 7.36
N ASN A 134 -9.37 -20.10 8.15
CA ASN A 134 -9.42 -20.08 9.62
C ASN A 134 -8.06 -19.74 10.22
N SER A 135 -7.84 -18.45 10.50
CA SER A 135 -6.57 -17.95 11.03
C SER A 135 -6.16 -18.57 12.38
N THR A 136 -7.13 -19.00 13.19
CA THR A 136 -6.87 -19.66 14.48
C THR A 136 -6.32 -21.06 14.24
N MET A 137 -6.97 -21.84 13.37
CA MET A 137 -6.49 -23.17 13.01
C MET A 137 -5.16 -23.13 12.29
N LEU A 138 -4.94 -22.18 11.36
CA LEU A 138 -3.64 -22.03 10.70
C LEU A 138 -2.50 -21.79 11.70
N LYS A 139 -2.73 -20.98 12.74
CA LYS A 139 -1.71 -20.77 13.79
C LYS A 139 -1.40 -22.05 14.56
N LEU A 140 -2.42 -22.85 14.88
CA LEU A 140 -2.24 -24.14 15.55
C LEU A 140 -1.51 -25.12 14.63
N ILE A 141 -1.91 -25.25 13.38
CA ILE A 141 -1.25 -26.09 12.39
C ILE A 141 0.23 -25.69 12.25
N GLY A 142 0.50 -24.38 12.13
CA GLY A 142 1.88 -23.89 12.03
C GLY A 142 2.72 -24.18 13.29
N HIS A 143 2.12 -24.14 14.48
CA HIS A 143 2.79 -24.51 15.73
C HIS A 143 3.17 -25.99 15.74
N PHE A 144 2.21 -26.89 15.49
CA PHE A 144 2.46 -28.33 15.48
C PHE A 144 3.35 -28.78 14.30
N ALA A 145 3.23 -28.16 13.13
CA ALA A 145 4.12 -28.39 12.02
C ALA A 145 5.59 -28.04 12.36
N ARG A 146 5.80 -26.97 13.16
CA ARG A 146 7.14 -26.62 13.65
C ARG A 146 7.68 -27.66 14.63
N GLU A 147 6.87 -28.12 15.59
CA GLU A 147 7.26 -29.18 16.53
C GLU A 147 7.59 -30.49 15.78
N ALA A 148 6.75 -30.85 14.79
CA ALA A 148 7.02 -32.01 13.93
C ALA A 148 8.30 -31.85 13.12
N ALA A 149 8.59 -30.64 12.59
CA ALA A 149 9.84 -30.36 11.89
C ALA A 149 11.06 -30.52 12.78
N ASP A 150 10.97 -30.09 14.03
CA ASP A 150 12.09 -30.24 14.99
C ASP A 150 12.35 -31.70 15.36
N SER A 151 11.35 -32.56 15.28
CA SER A 151 11.42 -34.01 15.56
C SER A 151 11.68 -34.87 14.34
N ALA A 152 11.62 -34.30 13.13
CA ALA A 152 11.81 -35.05 11.87
C ALA A 152 13.26 -35.42 11.63
N ASP A 153 13.47 -36.69 11.31
CA ASP A 153 14.80 -37.24 10.96
C ASP A 153 15.19 -36.97 9.48
N ASP A 154 14.17 -36.94 8.59
CA ASP A 154 14.42 -36.64 7.18
C ASP A 154 14.53 -35.13 6.97
N ARG A 155 15.61 -34.73 6.30
CA ARG A 155 15.87 -33.33 5.95
C ARG A 155 14.80 -32.72 5.05
N LYS A 156 14.20 -33.51 4.14
CA LYS A 156 13.13 -33.03 3.25
C LYS A 156 11.87 -32.70 4.02
N ASP A 157 11.47 -33.59 4.92
CA ASP A 157 10.30 -33.42 5.77
C ASP A 157 10.48 -32.21 6.70
N LYS A 158 11.66 -32.08 7.29
CA LYS A 158 12.01 -30.93 8.12
C LYS A 158 11.87 -29.60 7.37
N VAL A 159 12.37 -29.52 6.15
CA VAL A 159 12.28 -28.31 5.32
C VAL A 159 10.82 -28.03 4.95
N ALA A 160 10.06 -29.04 4.49
CA ALA A 160 8.68 -28.90 4.09
C ALA A 160 7.79 -28.39 5.23
N LEU A 161 7.90 -28.99 6.42
CA LEU A 161 7.16 -28.59 7.61
C LEU A 161 7.57 -27.20 8.11
N THR A 162 8.86 -26.83 8.01
CA THR A 162 9.33 -25.48 8.37
C THR A 162 8.73 -24.42 7.45
N VAL A 163 8.68 -24.67 6.15
CA VAL A 163 8.07 -23.76 5.17
C VAL A 163 6.58 -23.62 5.45
N LEU A 164 5.87 -24.75 5.64
CA LEU A 164 4.45 -24.74 5.98
C LEU A 164 4.18 -23.93 7.25
N ALA A 165 4.97 -24.13 8.31
CA ALA A 165 4.83 -23.36 9.55
C ALA A 165 4.99 -21.85 9.35
N GLN A 166 5.92 -21.43 8.48
CA GLN A 166 6.11 -20.02 8.14
C GLN A 166 4.93 -19.46 7.34
N ASP A 167 4.37 -20.22 6.41
CA ASP A 167 3.24 -19.78 5.60
C ASP A 167 1.95 -19.70 6.41
N CYS A 168 1.71 -20.67 7.28
CA CYS A 168 0.62 -20.62 8.27
C CYS A 168 0.74 -19.39 9.19
N ALA A 169 1.95 -19.03 9.63
CA ALA A 169 2.19 -17.85 10.44
C ALA A 169 1.87 -16.52 9.71
N LYS A 170 2.03 -16.49 8.38
CA LYS A 170 1.65 -15.34 7.53
C LYS A 170 0.15 -15.29 7.24
N GLY A 171 -0.61 -16.32 7.61
CA GLY A 171 -2.04 -16.46 7.30
C GLY A 171 -2.31 -16.91 5.87
N THR A 172 -1.31 -17.46 5.19
CA THR A 172 -1.42 -18.07 3.87
C THR A 172 -1.22 -19.57 4.04
N GLY A 173 -2.28 -20.35 3.85
CA GLY A 173 -2.20 -21.83 3.87
C GLY A 173 -1.69 -22.43 2.56
N LYS A 174 -1.02 -21.62 1.75
CA LYS A 174 -0.47 -22.03 0.44
C LYS A 174 1.01 -21.76 0.36
#